data_9e8e931090c6b2c5f339854779adec5d
#
_entry.id   9e8e931090c6b2c5f339854779adec5d
#
_cell.length_a   1.000
_cell.length_b   1.000
_cell.length_c   1.000
_cell.angle_alpha   90.00
_cell.angle_beta   90.00
_cell.angle_gamma   90.00
#
_symmetry.space_group_name_H-M   'P 1'
#
loop_
_entity.id
_entity.type
_entity.pdbx_description
1 polymer ?
#
loop_
_entity_poly.entity_id
_entity_poly.type
_entity_poly.pdbx_seq_one_letter_code
_entity_poly.pdbx_strand_id
1 'polypeptide(L)'
;MKKTLLLLGFTFLLATVSLAQSQKAMLYSKDPVLAKNKKIVYDFWRSVLEGGHLELAPQYMLETYMQHNPNVPTGRQGFIDFFSKFAKARPIVDTIQEPLISIVAEGDRVVLAFKAVNKDPKDPSKTYVTTSFEMLRVENGKVAEHWDSALKE
;
A
#
# COMPACT_ATOMS: atom_id res chain seq x y z
N MET A 1 -40.46 4.53 6.42
CA MET A 1 -39.08 5.06 6.42
C MET A 1 -38.02 4.13 7.06
N LYS A 2 -38.34 3.18 7.94
CA LYS A 2 -37.35 2.28 8.61
C LYS A 2 -36.78 1.15 7.74
N LYS A 3 -37.49 0.71 6.69
CA LYS A 3 -37.05 -0.42 5.83
C LYS A 3 -35.95 -0.05 4.81
N THR A 4 -35.88 1.21 4.38
CA THR A 4 -34.88 1.67 3.37
C THR A 4 -33.47 1.82 3.96
N LEU A 5 -33.37 2.12 5.26
CA LEU A 5 -32.08 2.27 5.94
C LEU A 5 -31.37 0.91 6.16
N LEU A 6 -32.16 -0.17 6.35
CA LEU A 6 -31.63 -1.52 6.53
C LEU A 6 -31.02 -2.09 5.23
N LEU A 7 -31.59 -1.73 4.06
CA LEU A 7 -31.12 -2.19 2.75
C LEU A 7 -29.76 -1.55 2.40
N LEU A 8 -29.56 -0.26 2.70
CA LEU A 8 -28.31 0.45 2.45
C LEU A 8 -27.15 -0.08 3.33
N GLY A 9 -27.43 -0.41 4.59
CA GLY A 9 -26.43 -1.00 5.49
C GLY A 9 -25.98 -2.39 5.04
N PHE A 10 -26.91 -3.20 4.51
CA PHE A 10 -26.61 -4.56 4.05
C PHE A 10 -25.79 -4.56 2.76
N THR A 11 -26.06 -3.66 1.81
CA THR A 11 -25.30 -3.55 0.55
C THR A 11 -23.87 -3.04 0.79
N PHE A 12 -23.67 -2.11 1.73
CA PHE A 12 -22.34 -1.63 2.09
C PHE A 12 -21.49 -2.73 2.74
N LEU A 13 -22.07 -3.53 3.64
CA LEU A 13 -21.37 -4.65 4.28
C LEU A 13 -20.95 -5.73 3.27
N LEU A 14 -21.80 -6.06 2.30
CA LEU A 14 -21.47 -7.02 1.25
C LEU A 14 -20.32 -6.55 0.36
N ALA A 15 -20.28 -5.26 0.03
CA ALA A 15 -19.20 -4.68 -0.80
C ALA A 15 -17.84 -4.72 -0.08
N THR A 16 -17.80 -4.44 1.21
CA THR A 16 -16.54 -4.49 2.00
C THR A 16 -16.02 -5.91 2.16
N VAL A 17 -16.89 -6.89 2.37
CA VAL A 17 -16.52 -8.32 2.43
C VAL A 17 -15.94 -8.80 1.10
N SER A 18 -16.56 -8.42 -0.02
CA SER A 18 -16.09 -8.78 -1.37
C SER A 18 -14.70 -8.20 -1.66
N LEU A 19 -14.45 -6.95 -1.30
CA LEU A 19 -13.15 -6.30 -1.49
C LEU A 19 -12.05 -6.98 -0.65
N ALA A 20 -12.32 -7.24 0.62
CA ALA A 20 -11.38 -7.92 1.51
C ALA A 20 -11.04 -9.33 1.01
N GLN A 21 -12.02 -10.08 0.51
CA GLN A 21 -11.81 -11.41 -0.05
C GLN A 21 -11.00 -11.35 -1.35
N SER A 22 -11.23 -10.36 -2.21
CA SER A 22 -10.48 -10.12 -3.43
C SER A 22 -9.01 -9.83 -3.14
N GLN A 23 -8.70 -8.91 -2.23
CA GLN A 23 -7.32 -8.57 -1.87
C GLN A 23 -6.61 -9.75 -1.17
N LYS A 24 -7.31 -10.51 -0.33
CA LYS A 24 -6.77 -11.70 0.30
C LYS A 24 -6.37 -12.77 -0.73
N ALA A 25 -7.12 -12.91 -1.81
CA ALA A 25 -6.76 -13.82 -2.91
C ALA A 25 -5.49 -13.39 -3.64
N MET A 26 -5.19 -12.08 -3.73
CA MET A 26 -3.94 -11.57 -4.34
C MET A 26 -2.69 -11.96 -3.54
N LEU A 27 -2.82 -12.24 -2.24
CA LEU A 27 -1.71 -12.68 -1.38
C LEU A 27 -1.33 -14.14 -1.61
N TYR A 28 -2.19 -14.91 -2.25
CA TYR A 28 -1.91 -16.33 -2.51
C TYR A 28 -0.75 -16.50 -3.49
N SER A 29 0.09 -17.50 -3.21
CA SER A 29 1.06 -18.08 -4.13
C SER A 29 1.21 -19.57 -3.81
N LYS A 30 1.54 -20.38 -4.82
CA LYS A 30 1.94 -21.78 -4.61
C LYS A 30 3.28 -21.88 -3.89
N ASP A 31 4.14 -20.89 -4.08
CA ASP A 31 5.39 -20.74 -3.35
C ASP A 31 5.12 -20.01 -2.02
N PRO A 32 5.40 -20.66 -0.86
CA PRO A 32 5.15 -20.08 0.46
C PRO A 32 6.05 -18.86 0.75
N VAL A 33 7.24 -18.77 0.14
CA VAL A 33 8.14 -17.62 0.30
C VAL A 33 7.54 -16.40 -0.38
N LEU A 34 7.04 -16.55 -1.62
CA LEU A 34 6.38 -15.47 -2.33
C LEU A 34 5.08 -15.03 -1.64
N ALA A 35 4.28 -15.98 -1.13
CA ALA A 35 3.08 -15.66 -0.35
C ALA A 35 3.42 -14.86 0.92
N LYS A 36 4.48 -15.26 1.63
CA LYS A 36 4.98 -14.55 2.82
C LYS A 36 5.46 -13.14 2.47
N ASN A 37 6.24 -12.99 1.39
CA ASN A 37 6.75 -11.69 0.96
C ASN A 37 5.62 -10.74 0.57
N LYS A 38 4.62 -11.22 -0.19
CA LYS A 38 3.40 -10.45 -0.49
C LYS A 38 2.72 -9.97 0.78
N LYS A 39 2.55 -10.85 1.77
CA LYS A 39 1.89 -10.49 3.03
C LYS A 39 2.67 -9.44 3.83
N ILE A 40 4.00 -9.54 3.89
CA ILE A 40 4.85 -8.55 4.58
C ILE A 40 4.67 -7.16 3.96
N VAL A 41 4.75 -7.07 2.63
CA VAL A 41 4.60 -5.80 1.91
C VAL A 41 3.17 -5.25 2.04
N TYR A 42 2.17 -6.12 1.95
CA TYR A 42 0.77 -5.74 2.15
C TYR A 42 0.50 -5.18 3.54
N ASP A 43 0.99 -5.85 4.60
CA ASP A 43 0.80 -5.40 5.97
C ASP A 43 1.56 -4.11 6.26
N PHE A 44 2.78 -3.97 5.72
CA PHE A 44 3.54 -2.72 5.77
C PHE A 44 2.76 -1.57 5.13
N TRP A 45 2.26 -1.77 3.90
CA TRP A 45 1.53 -0.73 3.16
C TRP A 45 0.30 -0.25 3.93
N ARG A 46 -0.60 -1.17 4.31
CA ARG A 46 -1.84 -0.81 4.98
C ARG A 46 -1.67 -0.26 6.39
N SER A 47 -0.61 -0.68 7.11
CA SER A 47 -0.43 -0.28 8.51
C SER A 47 0.46 0.95 8.65
N VAL A 48 1.63 0.95 7.99
CA VAL A 48 2.62 2.00 8.16
C VAL A 48 2.33 3.18 7.25
N LEU A 49 2.10 2.94 5.95
CA LEU A 49 1.87 4.02 4.98
C LEU A 49 0.44 4.55 5.03
N GLU A 50 -0.55 3.72 4.74
CA GLU A 50 -1.95 4.18 4.75
C GLU A 50 -2.50 4.43 6.14
N GLY A 51 -2.19 3.55 7.10
CA GLY A 51 -2.60 3.69 8.49
C GLY A 51 -1.90 4.82 9.22
N GLY A 52 -0.73 5.26 8.71
CA GLY A 52 0.08 6.31 9.32
C GLY A 52 0.76 5.91 10.62
N HIS A 53 0.86 4.59 10.89
CA HIS A 53 1.47 4.05 12.11
C HIS A 53 2.98 3.91 11.95
N LEU A 54 3.68 5.05 11.92
CA LEU A 54 5.15 5.09 11.72
C LEU A 54 5.91 4.40 12.85
N GLU A 55 5.33 4.30 14.04
CA GLU A 55 5.89 3.56 15.18
C GLU A 55 6.01 2.05 14.91
N LEU A 56 5.27 1.53 13.94
CA LEU A 56 5.36 0.14 13.50
C LEU A 56 6.48 -0.10 12.47
N ALA A 57 7.09 0.94 11.93
CA ALA A 57 8.15 0.80 10.93
C ALA A 57 9.28 -0.16 11.36
N PRO A 58 9.76 -0.19 12.63
CA PRO A 58 10.76 -1.16 13.05
C PRO A 58 10.35 -2.63 12.95
N GLN A 59 9.05 -2.93 12.95
CA GLN A 59 8.54 -4.29 12.78
C GLN A 59 8.61 -4.74 11.32
N TYR A 60 8.38 -3.81 10.37
CA TYR A 60 8.24 -4.09 8.95
C TYR A 60 9.46 -3.74 8.11
N MET A 61 10.34 -2.84 8.56
CA MET A 61 11.47 -2.33 7.78
C MET A 61 12.81 -2.65 8.43
N LEU A 62 13.83 -2.90 7.61
CA LEU A 62 15.21 -2.93 8.07
C LEU A 62 15.66 -1.53 8.50
N GLU A 63 16.59 -1.46 9.42
CA GLU A 63 17.24 -0.18 9.80
C GLU A 63 17.98 0.43 8.61
N THR A 64 18.63 -0.43 7.83
CA THR A 64 19.39 -0.09 6.62
C THR A 64 18.53 0.06 5.37
N TYR A 65 17.20 0.23 5.53
CA TYR A 65 16.27 0.40 4.40
C TYR A 65 16.79 1.41 3.37
N MET A 66 16.75 1.02 2.09
CA MET A 66 17.18 1.84 0.97
C MET A 66 15.97 2.36 0.20
N GLN A 67 15.94 3.68 0.01
CA GLN A 67 14.90 4.35 -0.78
C GLN A 67 15.48 4.83 -2.11
N HIS A 68 14.80 4.51 -3.22
CA HIS A 68 15.18 4.94 -4.56
C HIS A 68 14.33 6.10 -5.10
N ASN A 69 13.28 6.52 -4.38
CA ASN A 69 12.60 7.78 -4.65
C ASN A 69 13.51 8.96 -4.28
N PRO A 70 13.84 9.86 -5.23
CA PRO A 70 14.81 10.95 -4.98
C PRO A 70 14.33 12.00 -3.96
N ASN A 71 13.05 11.98 -3.60
CA ASN A 71 12.45 12.97 -2.68
C ASN A 71 12.35 12.45 -1.25
N VAL A 72 12.60 11.14 -1.01
CA VAL A 72 12.49 10.50 0.32
C VAL A 72 13.86 10.02 0.79
N PRO A 73 14.32 10.42 1.99
CA PRO A 73 15.60 9.98 2.51
C PRO A 73 15.70 8.47 2.71
N THR A 74 16.89 7.93 2.48
CA THR A 74 17.23 6.53 2.78
C THR A 74 17.39 6.29 4.29
N GLY A 75 17.25 5.02 4.71
CA GLY A 75 17.24 4.59 6.11
C GLY A 75 15.84 4.64 6.73
N ARG A 76 15.57 3.68 7.64
CA ARG A 76 14.27 3.63 8.34
C ARG A 76 13.97 4.93 9.08
N GLN A 77 14.97 5.54 9.73
CA GLN A 77 14.77 6.80 10.43
C GLN A 77 14.46 7.94 9.44
N GLY A 78 15.18 8.01 8.30
CA GLY A 78 14.90 8.99 7.25
C GLY A 78 13.49 8.87 6.70
N PHE A 79 13.01 7.63 6.51
CA PHE A 79 11.60 7.35 6.15
C PHE A 79 10.63 7.88 7.21
N ILE A 80 10.85 7.57 8.50
CA ILE A 80 9.98 8.01 9.60
C ILE A 80 9.95 9.54 9.67
N ASP A 81 11.10 10.21 9.62
CA ASP A 81 11.21 11.67 9.73
C ASP A 81 10.51 12.37 8.54
N PHE A 82 10.61 11.77 7.34
CA PHE A 82 9.95 12.32 6.16
C PHE A 82 8.43 12.21 6.28
N PHE A 83 7.91 11.02 6.56
CA PHE A 83 6.47 10.77 6.60
C PHE A 83 5.79 11.37 7.84
N SER A 84 6.50 11.58 8.96
CA SER A 84 5.95 12.21 10.17
C SER A 84 5.42 13.64 9.95
N LYS A 85 5.87 14.30 8.88
CA LYS A 85 5.44 15.66 8.54
C LYS A 85 3.97 15.73 8.10
N PHE A 86 3.41 14.63 7.62
CA PHE A 86 2.04 14.60 7.06
C PHE A 86 1.24 13.34 7.44
N ALA A 87 1.87 12.28 7.90
CA ALA A 87 1.17 11.08 8.35
C ALA A 87 0.36 11.37 9.63
N LYS A 88 -0.87 10.86 9.66
CA LYS A 88 -1.74 10.85 10.85
C LYS A 88 -2.22 9.44 11.06
N ALA A 89 -1.94 8.87 12.23
CA ALA A 89 -2.41 7.53 12.59
C ALA A 89 -3.94 7.44 12.51
N ARG A 90 -4.43 6.40 11.86
CA ARG A 90 -5.85 6.06 11.66
C ARG A 90 -6.06 4.59 12.04
N PRO A 91 -7.28 4.16 12.36
CA PRO A 91 -7.55 2.75 12.61
C PRO A 91 -7.03 1.87 11.46
N ILE A 92 -6.23 0.87 11.79
CA ILE A 92 -5.73 -0.10 10.79
C ILE A 92 -6.91 -0.98 10.38
N VAL A 93 -7.24 -0.94 9.10
CA VAL A 93 -8.30 -1.77 8.50
C VAL A 93 -7.73 -3.01 7.80
N ASP A 94 -8.56 -4.00 7.51
CA ASP A 94 -8.10 -5.29 6.98
C ASP A 94 -7.64 -5.25 5.52
N THR A 95 -7.96 -4.17 4.80
CA THR A 95 -7.62 -3.98 3.38
C THR A 95 -6.83 -2.72 3.15
N ILE A 96 -5.99 -2.72 2.10
CA ILE A 96 -5.45 -1.51 1.50
C ILE A 96 -6.62 -0.70 0.92
N GLN A 97 -6.72 0.58 1.25
CA GLN A 97 -7.83 1.44 0.85
C GLN A 97 -7.57 2.14 -0.49
N GLU A 98 -6.31 2.39 -0.81
CA GLU A 98 -5.93 2.81 -2.15
C GLU A 98 -6.37 1.75 -3.18
N PRO A 99 -6.88 2.13 -4.36
CA PRO A 99 -7.43 1.19 -5.34
C PRO A 99 -6.39 0.20 -5.88
N LEU A 100 -6.11 -0.86 -5.11
CA LEU A 100 -5.16 -1.90 -5.42
C LEU A 100 -5.67 -2.76 -6.60
N ILE A 101 -4.88 -2.85 -7.67
CA ILE A 101 -5.16 -3.64 -8.87
C ILE A 101 -4.58 -5.05 -8.73
N SER A 102 -3.32 -5.16 -8.27
CA SER A 102 -2.59 -6.42 -8.23
C SER A 102 -1.44 -6.39 -7.23
N ILE A 103 -1.08 -7.58 -6.73
CA ILE A 103 0.16 -7.84 -6.00
C ILE A 103 0.85 -9.01 -6.68
N VAL A 104 2.05 -8.79 -7.22
CA VAL A 104 2.89 -9.82 -7.81
C VAL A 104 4.20 -9.94 -7.05
N ALA A 105 4.78 -11.14 -7.01
CA ALA A 105 6.06 -11.37 -6.36
C ALA A 105 6.90 -12.34 -7.17
N GLU A 106 8.20 -12.06 -7.24
CA GLU A 106 9.23 -12.92 -7.83
C GLU A 106 10.52 -12.78 -7.02
N GLY A 107 11.09 -13.92 -6.59
CA GLY A 107 12.25 -13.93 -5.70
C GLY A 107 11.98 -13.16 -4.41
N ASP A 108 12.78 -12.15 -4.15
CA ASP A 108 12.67 -11.28 -2.99
C ASP A 108 11.88 -9.98 -3.24
N ARG A 109 11.36 -9.78 -4.45
CA ARG A 109 10.65 -8.56 -4.86
C ARG A 109 9.14 -8.75 -4.89
N VAL A 110 8.45 -7.71 -4.47
CA VAL A 110 6.98 -7.60 -4.51
C VAL A 110 6.63 -6.29 -5.20
N VAL A 111 5.70 -6.36 -6.16
CA VAL A 111 5.16 -5.17 -6.84
C VAL A 111 3.68 -5.02 -6.49
N LEU A 112 3.31 -3.84 -6.02
CA LEU A 112 1.95 -3.38 -5.88
C LEU A 112 1.61 -2.51 -7.11
N ALA A 113 0.46 -2.75 -7.73
CA ALA A 113 -0.06 -1.91 -8.79
C ALA A 113 -1.36 -1.25 -8.31
N PHE A 114 -1.44 0.07 -8.43
CA PHE A 114 -2.58 0.87 -8.01
C PHE A 114 -3.20 1.63 -9.18
N LYS A 115 -4.51 1.78 -9.15
CA LYS A 115 -5.21 2.72 -10.03
C LYS A 115 -5.01 4.12 -9.49
N ALA A 116 -4.34 4.97 -10.26
CA ALA A 116 -4.12 6.37 -9.95
C ALA A 116 -5.06 7.26 -10.78
N VAL A 117 -5.69 8.25 -10.13
CA VAL A 117 -6.52 9.27 -10.78
C VAL A 117 -5.81 10.61 -10.66
N ASN A 118 -5.42 11.16 -11.79
CA ASN A 118 -4.64 12.38 -11.86
C ASN A 118 -5.43 13.51 -12.52
N LYS A 119 -5.11 14.76 -12.20
CA LYS A 119 -5.62 15.91 -12.93
C LYS A 119 -4.95 16.01 -14.29
N ASP A 120 -5.73 16.36 -15.33
CA ASP A 120 -5.18 16.62 -16.66
C ASP A 120 -4.26 17.87 -16.60
N PRO A 121 -2.98 17.76 -17.02
CA PRO A 121 -2.06 18.89 -16.98
C PRO A 121 -2.44 20.05 -17.90
N LYS A 122 -3.28 19.79 -18.92
CA LYS A 122 -3.77 20.82 -19.86
C LYS A 122 -5.12 21.39 -19.45
N ASP A 123 -5.91 20.66 -18.67
CA ASP A 123 -7.23 21.08 -18.19
C ASP A 123 -7.46 20.53 -16.77
N PRO A 124 -7.08 21.27 -15.71
CA PRO A 124 -7.20 20.82 -14.32
C PRO A 124 -8.65 20.53 -13.86
N SER A 125 -9.66 20.91 -14.66
CA SER A 125 -11.06 20.53 -14.40
C SER A 125 -11.36 19.09 -14.78
N LYS A 126 -10.50 18.45 -15.55
CA LYS A 126 -10.60 17.06 -15.99
C LYS A 126 -9.64 16.16 -15.24
N THR A 127 -9.96 14.87 -15.24
CA THR A 127 -9.08 13.82 -14.68
C THR A 127 -8.83 12.74 -15.71
N TYR A 128 -7.70 12.07 -15.59
CA TYR A 128 -7.39 10.84 -16.31
C TYR A 128 -6.96 9.73 -15.36
N VAL A 129 -7.10 8.50 -15.81
CA VAL A 129 -6.73 7.31 -15.04
C VAL A 129 -5.43 6.74 -15.59
N THR A 130 -4.52 6.37 -14.68
CA THR A 130 -3.30 5.63 -14.99
C THR A 130 -3.06 4.56 -13.93
N THR A 131 -1.90 3.91 -13.99
CA THR A 131 -1.46 2.93 -12.99
C THR A 131 -0.13 3.39 -12.41
N SER A 132 -0.03 3.42 -11.08
CA SER A 132 1.26 3.53 -10.38
C SER A 132 1.76 2.15 -9.96
N PHE A 133 3.07 2.03 -9.83
CA PHE A 133 3.75 0.81 -9.41
C PHE A 133 4.71 1.12 -8.28
N GLU A 134 4.63 0.29 -7.24
CA GLU A 134 5.49 0.33 -6.07
C GLU A 134 6.20 -1.01 -5.96
N MET A 135 7.51 -1.05 -6.11
CA MET A 135 8.30 -2.26 -5.98
C MET A 135 9.09 -2.24 -4.66
N LEU A 136 8.94 -3.30 -3.89
CA LEU A 136 9.64 -3.46 -2.62
C LEU A 136 10.45 -4.75 -2.62
N ARG A 137 11.64 -4.72 -2.04
CA ARG A 137 12.44 -5.91 -1.75
C ARG A 137 12.28 -6.32 -0.30
N VAL A 138 12.13 -7.62 -0.09
CA VAL A 138 12.00 -8.22 1.25
C VAL A 138 13.26 -8.98 1.58
N GLU A 139 13.84 -8.71 2.74
CA GLU A 139 15.00 -9.39 3.28
C GLU A 139 14.80 -9.68 4.78
N ASN A 140 15.10 -10.89 5.21
CA ASN A 140 14.93 -11.31 6.60
C ASN A 140 13.54 -11.04 7.19
N GLY A 141 12.50 -11.14 6.34
CA GLY A 141 11.11 -10.91 6.74
C GLY A 141 10.73 -9.43 6.92
N LYS A 142 11.51 -8.51 6.37
CA LYS A 142 11.28 -7.06 6.42
C LYS A 142 11.52 -6.41 5.06
N VAL A 143 10.90 -5.26 4.85
CA VAL A 143 11.14 -4.40 3.70
C VAL A 143 12.56 -3.82 3.81
N ALA A 144 13.36 -4.08 2.79
CA ALA A 144 14.76 -3.67 2.70
C ALA A 144 14.99 -2.53 1.72
N GLU A 145 14.20 -2.48 0.62
CA GLU A 145 14.32 -1.45 -0.42
C GLU A 145 12.97 -1.13 -1.04
N HIS A 146 12.86 0.07 -1.60
CA HIS A 146 11.68 0.55 -2.31
C HIS A 146 12.05 1.34 -3.55
N TRP A 147 11.33 1.09 -4.64
CA TRP A 147 11.38 1.81 -5.91
C TRP A 147 9.97 2.24 -6.31
N ASP A 148 9.86 3.42 -6.84
CA ASP A 148 8.69 3.97 -7.52
C ASP A 148 9.11 4.76 -8.77
N SER A 149 8.14 5.36 -9.44
CA SER A 149 8.39 6.18 -10.64
C SER A 149 8.47 7.67 -10.35
N ALA A 150 8.69 8.09 -9.10
CA ALA A 150 8.74 9.50 -8.75
C ALA A 150 9.92 10.20 -9.43
N LEU A 151 9.65 11.38 -9.97
CA LEU A 151 10.66 12.31 -10.45
C LEU A 151 11.12 13.19 -9.29
N LYS A 152 12.34 13.69 -9.40
CA LYS A 152 12.86 14.67 -8.44
C LYS A 152 12.08 15.98 -8.57
N GLU A 153 11.51 16.43 -7.44
CA GLU A 153 10.85 17.74 -7.30
C GLU A 153 11.82 18.85 -6.97
#